data_b203f85e71b40729bf61e432af0ab8e6
#
_entry.id   b203f85e71b40729bf61e432af0ab8e6
#
_cell.length_a   1.000
_cell.length_b   1.000
_cell.length_c   1.000
_cell.angle_alpha   90.00
_cell.angle_beta   90.00
_cell.angle_gamma   90.00
#
_symmetry.space_group_name_H-M   'P 1'
#
loop_
_entity.id
_entity.type
_entity.pdbx_description
1 polymer ?
#
loop_
_entity_poly.entity_id
_entity_poly.type
_entity_poly.pdbx_seq_one_letter_code
_entity_poly.pdbx_strand_id
1 'polypeptide(L)'
;MGTRMFEIRANLENEYPDVYTREALAALDVLAKFDDERKAVMAARTSRRSARFRNKERIGFLDPSATIARTSIKVQDARDGNFVGSEIPKDLQRQWIQGTGPAAKPNSPLDKSIRNIAYALLSGADGWMFDGEDALGQITTMSLDNQRNLKLAIHRDSAFMKPAEQVAAEMNQWAKGFFGKPIIEDWVKQLDFTTKIFRARGLHLEDRQIRSAKGGGFSASIVDAALFLVNNYKRLRQDGCSLCLYLPKIQTAEEAALWSDILSTLEQHLGIPDGSVKVYVLVEQIEATFQLMEIRAALGKHFIGFNTGRWDYINAVSDAMAWDKGFVNPNIDAIVMTYGYMRVYEDRVRRACVTPDKMGQKALWQGGMEPNIPVGSEAGVSAAMKKAVAGAEREQREGACGKWVAHWKMVHIVRPVWEKVGEANQMGRKFPPLTYTKADADGLVLLEPAPRTVRGARDLLSVAMQYGNAFGQGMQAAALKPADFFGNEDVLYLMEDMATGEIRLSILWEWHHKGAAFTADDPDTGVKTGDRLTADLYKRLLAEEYEKLRKASNRDVHDNSKNTTLPIAREIAETYVLDDIKLPWYVDLLNINLNNHDLTEAKRRIRLLADAFRKDGTRITENLDFNK
;
A
#
# COMPACT_ATOMS: atom_id res chain seq x y z
N MET A 1 -35.41 5.30 17.78
CA MET A 1 -34.15 5.06 17.05
C MET A 1 -33.46 6.39 16.93
N GLY A 2 -32.22 6.54 17.39
CA GLY A 2 -31.45 7.77 17.17
C GLY A 2 -31.25 8.00 15.67
N THR A 3 -31.06 9.24 15.28
CA THR A 3 -30.78 9.59 13.88
C THR A 3 -29.40 9.03 13.52
N ARG A 4 -29.31 8.21 12.47
CA ARG A 4 -28.05 7.66 11.96
C ARG A 4 -27.09 8.78 11.60
N MET A 5 -25.82 8.64 11.97
CA MET A 5 -24.79 9.68 11.77
C MET A 5 -24.19 9.70 10.36
N PHE A 6 -24.65 8.83 9.49
CA PHE A 6 -24.17 8.70 8.10
C PHE A 6 -25.31 8.32 7.14
N GLU A 7 -25.08 8.54 5.86
CA GLU A 7 -25.99 8.16 4.77
C GLU A 7 -25.28 7.17 3.84
N ILE A 8 -26.00 6.16 3.38
CA ILE A 8 -25.52 5.19 2.39
C ILE A 8 -26.08 5.57 1.02
N ARG A 9 -25.23 5.53 0.00
CA ARG A 9 -25.55 5.93 -1.37
C ARG A 9 -26.62 5.03 -1.98
N ALA A 10 -27.61 5.64 -2.63
CA ALA A 10 -28.64 4.96 -3.42
C ALA A 10 -29.31 3.79 -2.66
N ASN A 11 -29.39 2.62 -3.30
CA ASN A 11 -30.03 1.43 -2.72
C ASN A 11 -29.02 0.40 -2.17
N LEU A 12 -27.75 0.80 -1.95
CA LEU A 12 -26.67 -0.15 -1.61
C LEU A 12 -26.90 -0.89 -0.29
N GLU A 13 -27.61 -0.30 0.66
CA GLU A 13 -27.95 -1.01 1.91
C GLU A 13 -28.81 -2.27 1.62
N ASN A 14 -29.73 -2.19 0.65
CA ASN A 14 -30.55 -3.34 0.25
C ASN A 14 -29.85 -4.27 -0.75
N GLU A 15 -28.88 -3.77 -1.52
CA GLU A 15 -28.10 -4.56 -2.48
C GLU A 15 -26.99 -5.37 -1.81
N TYR A 16 -26.50 -4.88 -0.66
CA TYR A 16 -25.44 -5.50 0.16
C TYR A 16 -25.89 -5.78 1.60
N PRO A 17 -27.03 -6.45 1.84
CA PRO A 17 -27.54 -6.68 3.20
C PRO A 17 -26.65 -7.64 4.01
N ASP A 18 -25.83 -8.41 3.33
CA ASP A 18 -24.83 -9.30 3.88
C ASP A 18 -23.55 -8.58 4.34
N VAL A 19 -23.28 -7.38 3.80
CA VAL A 19 -22.17 -6.49 4.17
C VAL A 19 -22.64 -5.44 5.16
N TYR A 20 -23.72 -4.72 4.85
CA TYR A 20 -24.36 -3.73 5.71
C TYR A 20 -25.34 -4.41 6.69
N THR A 21 -24.80 -5.35 7.47
CA THR A 21 -25.59 -6.02 8.50
C THR A 21 -26.02 -5.04 9.58
N ARG A 22 -27.10 -5.34 10.30
CA ARG A 22 -27.59 -4.50 11.40
C ARG A 22 -26.50 -4.22 12.44
N GLU A 23 -25.70 -5.23 12.76
CA GLU A 23 -24.60 -5.14 13.71
C GLU A 23 -23.47 -4.24 13.17
N ALA A 24 -23.15 -4.35 11.88
CA ALA A 24 -22.14 -3.51 11.25
C ALA A 24 -22.56 -2.05 11.19
N LEU A 25 -23.82 -1.77 10.85
CA LEU A 25 -24.37 -0.42 10.84
C LEU A 25 -24.42 0.20 12.25
N ALA A 26 -24.76 -0.60 13.28
CA ALA A 26 -24.72 -0.13 14.67
C ALA A 26 -23.30 0.21 15.12
N ALA A 27 -22.30 -0.59 14.72
CA ALA A 27 -20.91 -0.29 15.00
C ALA A 27 -20.44 0.99 14.29
N LEU A 28 -20.83 1.19 13.02
CA LEU A 28 -20.55 2.43 12.29
C LEU A 28 -21.12 3.67 13.00
N ASP A 29 -22.33 3.61 13.53
CA ASP A 29 -22.92 4.72 14.30
C ASP A 29 -22.09 5.02 15.57
N VAL A 30 -21.62 3.99 16.28
CA VAL A 30 -20.75 4.15 17.46
C VAL A 30 -19.42 4.79 17.10
N LEU A 31 -18.85 4.41 15.95
CA LEU A 31 -17.55 4.91 15.47
C LEU A 31 -17.64 6.26 14.75
N ALA A 32 -18.82 6.72 14.37
CA ALA A 32 -19.02 7.95 13.59
C ALA A 32 -18.44 9.21 14.27
N LYS A 33 -18.35 9.23 15.60
CA LYS A 33 -17.70 10.31 16.36
C LYS A 33 -16.25 10.55 15.95
N PHE A 34 -15.53 9.51 15.51
CA PHE A 34 -14.13 9.61 15.10
C PHE A 34 -13.93 10.18 13.69
N ASP A 35 -14.99 10.31 12.88
CA ASP A 35 -14.85 10.89 11.55
C ASP A 35 -14.45 12.37 11.58
N ASP A 36 -15.02 13.17 12.50
CA ASP A 36 -14.63 14.57 12.68
C ASP A 36 -13.18 14.69 13.18
N GLU A 37 -12.77 13.80 14.10
CA GLU A 37 -11.41 13.74 14.62
C GLU A 37 -10.41 13.34 13.52
N ARG A 38 -10.75 12.35 12.71
CA ARG A 38 -9.98 11.96 11.54
C ARG A 38 -9.80 13.13 10.57
N LYS A 39 -10.88 13.87 10.27
CA LYS A 39 -10.82 15.06 9.41
C LYS A 39 -9.85 16.10 9.96
N ALA A 40 -9.89 16.37 11.26
CA ALA A 40 -8.98 17.32 11.92
C ALA A 40 -7.51 16.86 11.83
N VAL A 41 -7.23 15.57 12.08
CA VAL A 41 -5.87 15.00 11.98
C VAL A 41 -5.36 15.06 10.54
N MET A 42 -6.20 14.76 9.55
CA MET A 42 -5.83 14.85 8.13
C MET A 42 -5.62 16.28 7.65
N ALA A 43 -6.42 17.24 8.13
CA ALA A 43 -6.19 18.67 7.87
C ALA A 43 -4.84 19.14 8.45
N ALA A 44 -4.51 18.71 9.66
CA ALA A 44 -3.21 18.99 10.28
C ALA A 44 -2.05 18.37 9.48
N ARG A 45 -2.21 17.15 8.96
CA ARG A 45 -1.24 16.49 8.07
C ARG A 45 -0.98 17.32 6.80
N THR A 46 -2.03 17.77 6.13
CA THR A 46 -1.93 18.61 4.93
C THR A 46 -1.27 19.96 5.25
N SER A 47 -1.62 20.59 6.37
CA SER A 47 -1.01 21.85 6.83
C SER A 47 0.48 21.69 7.12
N ARG A 48 0.89 20.62 7.81
CA ARG A 48 2.32 20.33 8.10
C ARG A 48 3.11 20.17 6.79
N ARG A 49 2.59 19.44 5.81
CA ARG A 49 3.22 19.27 4.50
C ARG A 49 3.44 20.62 3.81
N SER A 50 2.37 21.42 3.72
CA SER A 50 2.42 22.74 3.08
C SER A 50 3.35 23.70 3.80
N ALA A 51 3.40 23.68 5.13
CA ALA A 51 4.32 24.50 5.92
C ALA A 51 5.78 24.12 5.67
N ARG A 52 6.09 22.80 5.69
CA ARG A 52 7.46 22.32 5.38
C ARG A 52 7.93 22.78 4.01
N PHE A 53 7.08 22.65 3.01
CA PHE A 53 7.42 23.09 1.65
C PHE A 53 7.71 24.59 1.57
N ARG A 54 6.82 25.42 2.16
CA ARG A 54 6.98 26.90 2.16
C ARG A 54 8.19 27.36 2.96
N ASN A 55 8.39 26.78 4.15
CA ASN A 55 9.45 27.18 5.08
C ASN A 55 10.78 26.49 4.77
N LYS A 56 10.83 25.57 3.81
CA LYS A 56 12.02 24.76 3.46
C LYS A 56 12.57 23.99 4.67
N GLU A 57 11.67 23.35 5.41
CA GLU A 57 12.00 22.65 6.65
C GLU A 57 12.21 21.15 6.39
N ARG A 58 13.18 20.57 7.06
CA ARG A 58 13.37 19.12 7.16
C ARG A 58 12.52 18.56 8.29
N ILE A 59 12.10 17.30 8.13
CA ILE A 59 11.46 16.56 9.20
C ILE A 59 12.50 16.28 10.29
N GLY A 60 12.11 16.45 11.55
CA GLY A 60 12.94 16.17 12.71
C GLY A 60 12.26 15.20 13.67
N PHE A 61 13.03 14.68 14.61
CA PHE A 61 12.51 13.88 15.71
C PHE A 61 11.68 14.76 16.67
N LEU A 62 10.69 14.15 17.31
CA LEU A 62 9.88 14.83 18.32
C LEU A 62 10.74 15.23 19.53
N ASP A 63 10.31 16.29 20.24
CA ASP A 63 10.89 16.67 21.52
C ASP A 63 10.69 15.52 22.54
N PRO A 64 11.77 15.00 23.16
CA PRO A 64 11.68 13.90 24.11
C PRO A 64 10.79 14.22 25.34
N SER A 65 10.67 15.48 25.72
CA SER A 65 9.82 15.92 26.84
C SER A 65 8.33 16.06 26.50
N ALA A 66 8.00 16.09 25.20
CA ALA A 66 6.62 16.20 24.73
C ALA A 66 5.79 14.96 25.11
N THR A 67 4.48 15.14 25.22
CA THR A 67 3.52 14.03 25.35
C THR A 67 2.98 13.68 23.97
N ILE A 68 2.92 12.41 23.65
CA ILE A 68 2.30 11.93 22.41
C ILE A 68 0.82 12.31 22.45
N ALA A 69 0.37 13.01 21.42
CA ALA A 69 -1.01 13.46 21.31
C ALA A 69 -2.00 12.29 21.50
N ARG A 70 -3.13 12.54 22.15
CA ARG A 70 -4.17 11.56 22.50
C ARG A 70 -3.73 10.47 23.51
N THR A 71 -2.54 10.56 24.07
CA THR A 71 -2.02 9.62 25.07
C THR A 71 -1.50 10.34 26.31
N SER A 72 -1.17 9.59 27.36
CA SER A 72 -0.42 10.08 28.53
C SER A 72 1.07 9.76 28.43
N ILE A 73 1.55 9.20 27.32
CA ILE A 73 2.91 8.68 27.17
C ILE A 73 3.83 9.80 26.70
N LYS A 74 4.95 9.98 27.38
CA LYS A 74 6.01 10.87 26.92
C LYS A 74 6.78 10.25 25.75
N VAL A 75 7.27 11.11 24.85
CA VAL A 75 8.09 10.70 23.71
C VAL A 75 9.31 9.91 24.18
N GLN A 76 10.00 10.36 25.24
CA GLN A 76 11.15 9.63 25.78
C GLN A 76 10.76 8.26 26.36
N ASP A 77 9.62 8.18 27.07
CA ASP A 77 9.13 6.90 27.59
C ASP A 77 8.85 5.90 26.47
N ALA A 78 8.26 6.37 25.37
CA ALA A 78 8.05 5.53 24.18
C ALA A 78 9.38 5.01 23.59
N ARG A 79 10.38 5.88 23.47
CA ARG A 79 11.73 5.54 22.97
C ARG A 79 12.47 4.54 23.85
N ASP A 80 12.28 4.64 25.15
CA ASP A 80 12.87 3.75 26.16
C ASP A 80 12.11 2.42 26.34
N GLY A 81 11.00 2.23 25.62
CA GLY A 81 10.13 1.06 25.76
C GLY A 81 9.24 1.08 27.03
N ASN A 82 9.10 2.22 27.69
CA ASN A 82 8.30 2.38 28.91
C ASN A 82 6.78 2.48 28.63
N PHE A 83 6.27 1.55 27.85
CA PHE A 83 4.83 1.44 27.54
C PHE A 83 4.40 -0.03 27.55
N VAL A 84 3.09 -0.26 27.62
CA VAL A 84 2.52 -1.62 27.49
C VAL A 84 2.27 -1.90 26.03
N GLY A 85 2.99 -2.86 25.49
CA GLY A 85 2.81 -3.34 24.12
C GLY A 85 1.84 -4.53 24.03
N SER A 86 1.96 -5.25 22.94
CA SER A 86 1.05 -6.33 22.58
C SER A 86 1.71 -7.69 22.75
N GLU A 87 1.00 -8.61 23.37
CA GLU A 87 1.28 -10.03 23.19
C GLU A 87 0.88 -10.45 21.77
N ILE A 88 1.79 -11.14 21.06
CA ILE A 88 1.56 -11.58 19.69
C ILE A 88 0.90 -12.95 19.70
N PRO A 89 -0.31 -13.13 19.14
CA PRO A 89 -0.98 -14.41 19.02
C PRO A 89 -0.15 -15.46 18.26
N LYS A 90 -0.36 -16.74 18.56
CA LYS A 90 0.44 -17.84 18.01
C LYS A 90 0.42 -17.91 16.47
N ASP A 91 -0.73 -17.71 15.86
CA ASP A 91 -0.90 -17.70 14.40
C ASP A 91 -0.17 -16.51 13.73
N LEU A 92 0.11 -15.43 14.48
CA LEU A 92 0.87 -14.27 14.02
C LEU A 92 2.36 -14.32 14.38
N GLN A 93 2.80 -15.23 15.29
CA GLN A 93 4.22 -15.36 15.66
C GLN A 93 5.08 -15.92 14.52
N ARG A 94 4.51 -16.76 13.66
CA ARG A 94 5.20 -17.38 12.53
C ARG A 94 4.56 -16.96 11.23
N GLN A 95 4.96 -15.79 10.73
CA GLN A 95 4.45 -15.20 9.49
C GLN A 95 5.60 -15.05 8.48
N TRP A 96 6.27 -16.17 8.17
CA TRP A 96 7.40 -16.18 7.24
C TRP A 96 7.02 -15.67 5.86
N ILE A 97 5.87 -16.12 5.37
CA ILE A 97 5.37 -15.71 4.06
C ILE A 97 3.95 -15.17 4.24
N GLN A 98 3.80 -13.90 3.92
CA GLN A 98 2.49 -13.26 3.78
C GLN A 98 2.22 -12.98 2.30
N GLY A 99 1.02 -13.31 1.83
CA GLY A 99 0.56 -12.86 0.53
C GLY A 99 -0.11 -11.48 0.62
N THR A 100 -0.13 -10.72 -0.47
CA THR A 100 -0.83 -9.45 -0.60
C THR A 100 -1.70 -9.41 -1.87
N GLY A 101 -2.86 -8.76 -1.78
CA GLY A 101 -3.97 -8.89 -2.72
C GLY A 101 -4.96 -9.93 -2.14
N PRO A 102 -5.76 -10.61 -2.92
CA PRO A 102 -6.33 -10.12 -4.16
C PRO A 102 -7.46 -9.13 -3.88
N ALA A 103 -7.83 -8.35 -4.88
CA ALA A 103 -8.97 -7.45 -4.81
C ALA A 103 -10.06 -7.84 -5.82
N ALA A 104 -11.29 -7.38 -5.59
CA ALA A 104 -12.33 -7.43 -6.59
C ALA A 104 -11.91 -6.62 -7.82
N LYS A 105 -12.35 -7.03 -9.01
CA LYS A 105 -12.16 -6.28 -10.25
C LYS A 105 -13.46 -5.58 -10.64
N PRO A 106 -13.41 -4.39 -11.24
CA PRO A 106 -14.60 -3.70 -11.71
C PRO A 106 -15.41 -4.60 -12.65
N ASN A 107 -16.71 -4.66 -12.43
CA ASN A 107 -17.64 -5.43 -13.25
C ASN A 107 -17.25 -6.91 -13.45
N SER A 108 -16.44 -7.46 -12.55
CA SER A 108 -16.04 -8.86 -12.61
C SER A 108 -17.16 -9.75 -12.09
N PRO A 109 -17.47 -10.85 -12.76
CA PRO A 109 -18.37 -11.86 -12.22
C PRO A 109 -17.88 -12.33 -10.84
N LEU A 110 -18.82 -12.60 -9.93
CA LEU A 110 -18.54 -13.00 -8.55
C LEU A 110 -17.60 -14.22 -8.47
N ASP A 111 -17.82 -15.20 -9.32
CA ASP A 111 -17.01 -16.43 -9.40
C ASP A 111 -15.52 -16.16 -9.68
N LYS A 112 -15.19 -15.18 -10.54
CA LYS A 112 -13.80 -14.81 -10.82
C LYS A 112 -13.10 -14.16 -9.63
N SER A 113 -13.77 -13.24 -8.93
CA SER A 113 -13.23 -12.60 -7.74
C SER A 113 -13.06 -13.60 -6.59
N ILE A 114 -14.02 -14.50 -6.41
CA ILE A 114 -13.97 -15.57 -5.40
C ILE A 114 -12.81 -16.53 -5.68
N ARG A 115 -12.55 -16.89 -6.94
CA ARG A 115 -11.40 -17.75 -7.29
C ARG A 115 -10.07 -17.13 -6.87
N ASN A 116 -9.90 -15.82 -7.01
CA ASN A 116 -8.69 -15.14 -6.56
C ASN A 116 -8.48 -15.29 -5.05
N ILE A 117 -9.55 -15.19 -4.25
CA ILE A 117 -9.49 -15.43 -2.81
C ILE A 117 -9.15 -16.88 -2.50
N ALA A 118 -9.68 -17.84 -3.27
CA ALA A 118 -9.33 -19.24 -3.11
C ALA A 118 -7.84 -19.50 -3.39
N TYR A 119 -7.28 -18.95 -4.46
CA TYR A 119 -5.83 -19.03 -4.73
C TYR A 119 -5.00 -18.47 -3.56
N ALA A 120 -5.42 -17.37 -2.95
CA ALA A 120 -4.76 -16.77 -1.80
C ALA A 120 -4.77 -17.68 -0.59
N LEU A 121 -5.95 -18.17 -0.19
CA LEU A 121 -6.12 -18.98 1.01
C LEU A 121 -5.54 -20.40 0.88
N LEU A 122 -5.43 -20.92 -0.33
CA LEU A 122 -4.90 -22.26 -0.62
C LEU A 122 -3.39 -22.25 -0.94
N SER A 123 -2.76 -21.09 -0.96
CA SER A 123 -1.36 -20.93 -1.34
C SER A 123 -0.34 -21.57 -0.40
N GLY A 124 -0.73 -21.86 0.84
CA GLY A 124 0.18 -22.28 1.90
C GLY A 124 0.94 -21.13 2.56
N ALA A 125 0.60 -19.88 2.28
CA ALA A 125 1.13 -18.73 3.01
C ALA A 125 0.70 -18.78 4.48
N ASP A 126 1.55 -18.26 5.38
CA ASP A 126 1.25 -18.19 6.81
C ASP A 126 0.13 -17.18 7.09
N GLY A 127 0.11 -16.09 6.36
CA GLY A 127 -0.97 -15.12 6.35
C GLY A 127 -1.25 -14.59 4.94
N TRP A 128 -2.44 -14.06 4.74
CA TRP A 128 -2.77 -13.35 3.51
C TRP A 128 -3.41 -12.01 3.85
N MET A 129 -2.78 -10.95 3.42
CA MET A 129 -3.29 -9.59 3.54
C MET A 129 -4.20 -9.31 2.34
N PHE A 130 -5.52 -9.32 2.60
CA PHE A 130 -6.53 -8.92 1.63
C PHE A 130 -6.55 -7.41 1.54
N ASP A 131 -6.19 -6.90 0.37
CA ASP A 131 -5.94 -5.50 0.19
C ASP A 131 -7.22 -4.73 -0.13
N GLY A 132 -7.65 -3.89 0.80
CA GLY A 132 -8.75 -2.95 0.63
C GLY A 132 -8.29 -1.55 0.19
N GLU A 133 -6.98 -1.32 -0.01
CA GLU A 133 -6.42 -0.02 -0.38
C GLU A 133 -5.75 -0.05 -1.76
N ASP A 134 -4.44 -0.28 -1.84
CA ASP A 134 -3.68 -0.07 -3.08
C ASP A 134 -3.97 -1.08 -4.19
N ALA A 135 -4.50 -2.25 -3.89
CA ALA A 135 -4.95 -3.21 -4.90
C ALA A 135 -6.44 -3.05 -5.26
N LEU A 136 -7.18 -2.22 -4.52
CA LEU A 136 -8.61 -2.02 -4.71
C LEU A 136 -8.91 -0.69 -5.40
N GLY A 137 -9.47 -0.72 -6.61
CA GLY A 137 -9.96 0.49 -7.26
C GLY A 137 -11.04 1.19 -6.43
N GLN A 138 -10.96 2.51 -6.34
CA GLN A 138 -11.86 3.32 -5.52
C GLN A 138 -13.14 3.74 -6.26
N ILE A 139 -13.43 3.13 -7.40
CA ILE A 139 -14.62 3.37 -8.22
C ILE A 139 -15.63 2.23 -8.05
N THR A 140 -16.89 2.50 -8.38
CA THR A 140 -17.99 1.51 -8.27
C THR A 140 -18.14 0.94 -6.85
N THR A 141 -18.63 -0.29 -6.73
CA THR A 141 -18.89 -1.00 -5.47
C THR A 141 -17.77 -1.94 -5.05
N MET A 142 -16.56 -1.78 -5.60
CA MET A 142 -15.45 -2.74 -5.40
C MET A 142 -15.12 -2.97 -3.94
N SER A 143 -15.20 -1.95 -3.08
CA SER A 143 -14.98 -2.11 -1.63
C SER A 143 -16.01 -3.03 -0.98
N LEU A 144 -17.27 -2.93 -1.38
CA LEU A 144 -18.36 -3.80 -0.89
C LEU A 144 -18.23 -5.21 -1.44
N ASP A 145 -17.90 -5.35 -2.72
CA ASP A 145 -17.65 -6.65 -3.36
C ASP A 145 -16.49 -7.38 -2.69
N ASN A 146 -15.44 -6.66 -2.31
CA ASN A 146 -14.31 -7.23 -1.59
C ASN A 146 -14.72 -7.73 -0.18
N GLN A 147 -15.49 -6.94 0.56
CA GLN A 147 -16.04 -7.33 1.88
C GLN A 147 -16.96 -8.55 1.77
N ARG A 148 -17.85 -8.58 0.79
CA ARG A 148 -18.74 -9.72 0.50
C ARG A 148 -17.95 -10.99 0.21
N ASN A 149 -16.98 -10.92 -0.69
CA ASN A 149 -16.18 -12.06 -1.11
C ASN A 149 -15.36 -12.63 0.05
N LEU A 150 -14.77 -11.76 0.89
CA LEU A 150 -14.08 -12.19 2.10
C LEU A 150 -14.99 -12.87 3.09
N LYS A 151 -16.19 -12.33 3.31
CA LYS A 151 -17.19 -12.95 4.19
C LYS A 151 -17.59 -14.33 3.70
N LEU A 152 -17.86 -14.51 2.40
CA LEU A 152 -18.17 -15.82 1.82
C LEU A 152 -17.05 -16.84 2.07
N ALA A 153 -15.79 -16.42 1.92
CA ALA A 153 -14.63 -17.27 2.13
C ALA A 153 -14.45 -17.63 3.62
N ILE A 154 -14.51 -16.64 4.51
CA ILE A 154 -14.34 -16.83 5.96
C ILE A 154 -15.46 -17.73 6.54
N HIS A 155 -16.69 -17.52 6.08
CA HIS A 155 -17.85 -18.31 6.54
C HIS A 155 -18.04 -19.63 5.79
N ARG A 156 -17.15 -19.95 4.82
CA ARG A 156 -17.21 -21.18 4.03
C ARG A 156 -18.53 -21.38 3.31
N ASP A 157 -19.05 -20.30 2.76
CA ASP A 157 -20.27 -20.35 1.96
C ASP A 157 -20.09 -21.25 0.74
N SER A 158 -21.16 -21.89 0.30
CA SER A 158 -21.12 -22.79 -0.87
C SER A 158 -20.67 -22.09 -2.15
N ALA A 159 -20.95 -20.77 -2.28
CA ALA A 159 -20.48 -19.96 -3.40
C ALA A 159 -18.95 -19.82 -3.44
N PHE A 160 -18.29 -19.95 -2.28
CA PHE A 160 -16.83 -19.98 -2.19
C PHE A 160 -16.29 -21.42 -2.25
N MET A 161 -16.89 -22.37 -1.53
CA MET A 161 -16.33 -23.72 -1.38
C MET A 161 -16.24 -24.48 -2.70
N LYS A 162 -17.25 -24.34 -3.59
CA LYS A 162 -17.23 -24.98 -4.91
C LYS A 162 -16.07 -24.51 -5.81
N PRO A 163 -15.86 -23.19 -6.03
CA PRO A 163 -14.69 -22.73 -6.76
C PRO A 163 -13.36 -23.07 -6.05
N ALA A 164 -13.31 -23.09 -4.73
CA ALA A 164 -12.09 -23.38 -3.98
C ALA A 164 -11.57 -24.81 -4.23
N GLU A 165 -12.46 -25.81 -4.31
CA GLU A 165 -12.10 -27.19 -4.64
C GLU A 165 -11.45 -27.27 -6.04
N GLN A 166 -12.03 -26.58 -7.03
CA GLN A 166 -11.48 -26.53 -8.37
C GLN A 166 -10.10 -25.83 -8.41
N VAL A 167 -9.97 -24.71 -7.69
CA VAL A 167 -8.72 -23.98 -7.55
C VAL A 167 -7.63 -24.84 -6.91
N ALA A 168 -7.96 -25.62 -5.88
CA ALA A 168 -7.00 -26.54 -5.26
C ALA A 168 -6.45 -27.57 -6.27
N ALA A 169 -7.32 -28.12 -7.11
CA ALA A 169 -6.91 -29.06 -8.16
C ALA A 169 -5.99 -28.39 -9.20
N GLU A 170 -6.33 -27.18 -9.66
CA GLU A 170 -5.53 -26.41 -10.61
C GLU A 170 -4.16 -26.04 -10.03
N MET A 171 -4.10 -25.60 -8.76
CA MET A 171 -2.85 -25.29 -8.08
C MET A 171 -1.95 -26.50 -7.98
N ASN A 172 -2.50 -27.68 -7.64
CA ASN A 172 -1.76 -28.92 -7.59
C ASN A 172 -1.28 -29.39 -8.97
N GLN A 173 -2.07 -29.16 -10.02
CA GLN A 173 -1.64 -29.45 -11.39
C GLN A 173 -0.43 -28.59 -11.79
N TRP A 174 -0.49 -27.28 -11.51
CA TRP A 174 0.65 -26.39 -11.74
C TRP A 174 1.87 -26.83 -10.93
N ALA A 175 1.69 -27.14 -9.64
CA ALA A 175 2.77 -27.51 -8.74
C ALA A 175 3.46 -28.82 -9.17
N LYS A 176 2.72 -29.80 -9.64
CA LYS A 176 3.30 -31.03 -10.21
C LYS A 176 4.20 -30.75 -11.40
N GLY A 177 3.81 -29.80 -12.29
CA GLY A 177 4.65 -29.39 -13.40
C GLY A 177 5.90 -28.62 -13.00
N PHE A 178 5.81 -27.81 -11.94
CA PHE A 178 6.88 -26.91 -11.51
C PHE A 178 7.81 -27.54 -10.45
N PHE A 179 7.25 -28.23 -9.43
CA PHE A 179 7.98 -28.84 -8.30
C PHE A 179 8.06 -30.37 -8.38
N GLY A 180 7.40 -31.02 -9.33
CA GLY A 180 7.29 -32.47 -9.40
C GLY A 180 6.34 -33.10 -8.37
N LYS A 181 5.66 -32.33 -7.54
CA LYS A 181 4.75 -32.79 -6.47
C LYS A 181 3.61 -31.79 -6.22
N PRO A 182 2.48 -32.24 -5.62
CA PRO A 182 1.42 -31.34 -5.21
C PRO A 182 1.89 -30.45 -4.05
N ILE A 183 1.23 -29.29 -3.86
CA ILE A 183 1.45 -28.36 -2.73
C ILE A 183 0.30 -28.34 -1.74
N ILE A 184 -0.84 -28.93 -2.09
CA ILE A 184 -2.03 -29.01 -1.23
C ILE A 184 -2.41 -30.48 -1.07
N GLU A 185 -2.30 -31.01 0.17
CA GLU A 185 -2.71 -32.36 0.50
C GLU A 185 -4.19 -32.43 0.86
N ASP A 186 -4.63 -31.54 1.73
CA ASP A 186 -6.02 -31.39 2.19
C ASP A 186 -6.42 -29.92 2.07
N TRP A 187 -7.19 -29.60 1.06
CA TRP A 187 -7.53 -28.20 0.76
C TRP A 187 -8.45 -27.57 1.81
N VAL A 188 -9.26 -28.37 2.51
CA VAL A 188 -10.13 -27.85 3.57
C VAL A 188 -9.30 -27.44 4.79
N LYS A 189 -8.32 -28.24 5.19
CA LYS A 189 -7.37 -27.88 6.25
C LYS A 189 -6.50 -26.69 5.85
N GLN A 190 -6.14 -26.59 4.57
CA GLN A 190 -5.34 -25.46 4.06
C GLN A 190 -6.06 -24.12 4.23
N LEU A 191 -7.39 -24.08 4.12
CA LEU A 191 -8.17 -22.86 4.37
C LEU A 191 -8.05 -22.39 5.83
N ASP A 192 -7.83 -23.28 6.78
CA ASP A 192 -7.67 -22.94 8.21
C ASP A 192 -6.28 -22.41 8.52
N PHE A 193 -5.27 -22.89 7.80
CA PHE A 193 -3.88 -22.58 8.05
C PHE A 193 -3.53 -21.09 7.84
N THR A 194 -3.99 -20.51 6.74
CA THR A 194 -3.64 -19.13 6.37
C THR A 194 -4.42 -18.10 7.21
N THR A 195 -3.72 -17.29 7.99
CA THR A 195 -4.34 -16.18 8.75
C THR A 195 -4.91 -15.14 7.79
N LYS A 196 -6.18 -14.75 8.02
CA LYS A 196 -6.90 -13.77 7.20
C LYS A 196 -6.64 -12.37 7.77
N ILE A 197 -5.84 -11.60 7.07
CA ILE A 197 -5.45 -10.25 7.44
C ILE A 197 -6.11 -9.28 6.47
N PHE A 198 -6.59 -8.14 6.93
CA PHE A 198 -7.24 -7.16 6.06
C PHE A 198 -6.53 -5.80 6.11
N ARG A 199 -6.18 -5.24 4.95
CA ARG A 199 -5.72 -3.86 4.85
C ARG A 199 -6.91 -2.95 4.61
N ALA A 200 -7.29 -2.19 5.64
CA ALA A 200 -8.28 -1.14 5.52
C ALA A 200 -7.70 0.05 4.72
N ARG A 201 -8.57 0.79 4.04
CA ARG A 201 -8.17 2.06 3.42
C ARG A 201 -7.57 3.01 4.46
N GLY A 202 -6.62 3.84 4.04
CA GLY A 202 -5.93 4.78 4.92
C GLY A 202 -6.84 5.89 5.46
N LEU A 203 -6.44 6.51 6.58
CA LEU A 203 -7.17 7.63 7.20
C LEU A 203 -7.37 8.82 6.25
N HIS A 204 -6.53 8.95 5.22
CA HIS A 204 -6.59 10.02 4.23
C HIS A 204 -7.71 9.82 3.19
N LEU A 205 -8.32 8.64 3.10
CA LEU A 205 -9.36 8.32 2.11
C LEU A 205 -10.76 8.46 2.69
N GLU A 206 -11.68 8.91 1.83
CA GLU A 206 -13.11 8.98 2.10
C GLU A 206 -13.85 7.86 1.37
N ASP A 207 -14.87 7.34 2.01
CA ASP A 207 -15.69 6.27 1.45
C ASP A 207 -16.53 6.78 0.27
N ARG A 208 -16.68 5.96 -0.76
CA ARG A 208 -17.44 6.28 -1.95
C ARG A 208 -18.93 5.99 -1.81
N GLN A 209 -19.29 5.17 -0.83
CA GLN A 209 -20.63 4.64 -0.64
C GLN A 209 -21.32 5.25 0.58
N ILE A 210 -20.54 5.87 1.47
CA ILE A 210 -21.01 6.46 2.72
C ILE A 210 -20.53 7.91 2.82
N ARG A 211 -21.42 8.80 3.25
CA ARG A 211 -21.07 10.18 3.62
C ARG A 211 -21.57 10.50 5.02
N SER A 212 -21.00 11.52 5.65
CA SER A 212 -21.44 12.02 6.94
C SER A 212 -22.87 12.60 6.83
N ALA A 213 -23.72 12.33 7.81
CA ALA A 213 -25.03 12.97 7.89
C ALA A 213 -24.95 14.50 8.09
N LYS A 214 -23.79 15.01 8.53
CA LYS A 214 -23.48 16.44 8.62
C LYS A 214 -23.04 17.06 7.27
N GLY A 215 -22.95 16.25 6.23
CA GLY A 215 -22.36 16.60 4.94
C GLY A 215 -20.87 16.26 4.82
N GLY A 216 -20.39 16.15 3.59
CA GLY A 216 -19.02 15.78 3.27
C GLY A 216 -18.74 14.27 3.36
N GLY A 217 -17.51 13.89 3.01
CA GLY A 217 -17.09 12.50 3.01
C GLY A 217 -17.04 11.88 4.41
N PHE A 218 -17.11 10.56 4.47
CA PHE A 218 -16.97 9.77 5.68
C PHE A 218 -15.71 8.90 5.58
N SER A 219 -15.07 8.61 6.70
CA SER A 219 -13.81 7.86 6.75
C SER A 219 -13.92 6.46 6.16
N ALA A 220 -13.21 6.20 5.06
CA ALA A 220 -13.10 4.87 4.48
C ALA A 220 -12.45 3.87 5.45
N SER A 221 -11.51 4.32 6.27
CA SER A 221 -10.83 3.50 7.29
C SER A 221 -11.81 2.93 8.32
N ILE A 222 -12.71 3.77 8.82
CA ILE A 222 -13.73 3.38 9.81
C ILE A 222 -14.72 2.41 9.17
N VAL A 223 -15.16 2.69 7.94
CA VAL A 223 -16.07 1.81 7.19
C VAL A 223 -15.45 0.43 7.01
N ASP A 224 -14.25 0.37 6.49
CA ASP A 224 -13.56 -0.90 6.20
C ASP A 224 -13.32 -1.73 7.46
N ALA A 225 -12.79 -1.11 8.52
CA ALA A 225 -12.55 -1.79 9.79
C ALA A 225 -13.84 -2.32 10.41
N ALA A 226 -14.90 -1.51 10.45
CA ALA A 226 -16.18 -1.92 11.00
C ALA A 226 -16.81 -3.06 10.19
N LEU A 227 -16.90 -2.92 8.86
CA LEU A 227 -17.52 -3.96 8.02
C LEU A 227 -16.75 -5.28 8.08
N PHE A 228 -15.42 -5.23 8.00
CA PHE A 228 -14.61 -6.45 8.07
C PHE A 228 -14.70 -7.13 9.43
N LEU A 229 -14.44 -6.39 10.50
CA LEU A 229 -14.37 -6.97 11.84
C LEU A 229 -15.74 -7.45 12.32
N VAL A 230 -16.77 -6.59 12.24
CA VAL A 230 -18.10 -6.94 12.77
C VAL A 230 -18.71 -8.15 12.05
N ASN A 231 -18.56 -8.22 10.74
CA ASN A 231 -19.13 -9.33 9.96
C ASN A 231 -18.37 -10.66 10.17
N ASN A 232 -17.12 -10.63 10.65
CA ASN A 232 -16.26 -11.81 10.62
C ASN A 232 -15.68 -12.23 12.00
N TYR A 233 -15.67 -11.35 13.04
CA TYR A 233 -14.92 -11.60 14.28
C TYR A 233 -15.31 -12.89 15.01
N LYS A 234 -16.60 -13.23 15.04
CA LYS A 234 -17.08 -14.46 15.71
C LYS A 234 -16.53 -15.70 15.02
N ARG A 235 -16.60 -15.73 13.69
CA ARG A 235 -16.14 -16.86 12.90
C ARG A 235 -14.62 -16.97 12.94
N LEU A 236 -13.88 -15.89 12.79
CA LEU A 236 -12.42 -15.90 12.86
C LEU A 236 -11.94 -16.41 14.23
N ARG A 237 -12.53 -15.92 15.32
CA ARG A 237 -12.19 -16.41 16.66
C ARG A 237 -12.56 -17.89 16.88
N GLN A 238 -13.68 -18.34 16.35
CA GLN A 238 -14.10 -19.74 16.40
C GLN A 238 -13.09 -20.64 15.67
N ASP A 239 -12.55 -20.17 14.55
CA ASP A 239 -11.55 -20.88 13.75
C ASP A 239 -10.13 -20.74 14.34
N GLY A 240 -9.95 -20.05 15.47
CA GLY A 240 -8.64 -19.82 16.10
C GLY A 240 -7.76 -18.83 15.34
N CYS A 241 -8.34 -18.05 14.44
CA CYS A 241 -7.66 -17.03 13.66
C CYS A 241 -7.70 -15.67 14.37
N SER A 242 -6.57 -14.98 14.44
CA SER A 242 -6.48 -13.64 14.99
C SER A 242 -7.29 -12.63 14.19
N LEU A 243 -7.85 -11.62 14.88
CA LEU A 243 -8.42 -10.44 14.26
C LEU A 243 -7.26 -9.50 13.90
N CYS A 244 -6.92 -9.39 12.63
CA CYS A 244 -5.73 -8.66 12.23
C CYS A 244 -5.99 -7.72 11.06
N LEU A 245 -5.53 -6.46 11.22
CA LEU A 245 -5.54 -5.43 10.19
C LEU A 245 -4.12 -5.02 9.81
N TYR A 246 -3.97 -4.48 8.61
CA TYR A 246 -2.85 -3.65 8.20
C TYR A 246 -3.28 -2.19 8.13
N LEU A 247 -2.47 -1.29 8.69
CA LEU A 247 -2.73 0.15 8.69
C LEU A 247 -1.76 0.84 7.71
N PRO A 248 -2.27 1.32 6.57
CA PRO A 248 -1.44 1.99 5.57
C PRO A 248 -1.27 3.48 5.86
N LYS A 249 -0.27 4.09 5.26
CA LYS A 249 -0.06 5.54 5.14
C LYS A 249 -0.03 6.30 6.48
N ILE A 250 0.32 5.63 7.59
CA ILE A 250 0.48 6.28 8.91
C ILE A 250 1.71 7.18 8.86
N GLN A 251 1.56 8.44 9.28
CA GLN A 251 2.65 9.41 9.40
C GLN A 251 3.08 9.66 10.83
N THR A 252 2.15 9.70 11.77
CA THR A 252 2.42 10.17 13.14
C THR A 252 1.86 9.25 14.21
N ALA A 253 2.42 9.39 15.41
CA ALA A 253 1.90 8.71 16.60
C ALA A 253 0.47 9.17 16.95
N GLU A 254 0.07 10.41 16.60
CA GLU A 254 -1.30 10.88 16.76
C GLU A 254 -2.29 10.09 15.88
N GLU A 255 -1.92 9.82 14.63
CA GLU A 255 -2.71 8.97 13.72
C GLU A 255 -2.82 7.54 14.26
N ALA A 256 -1.74 7.02 14.83
CA ALA A 256 -1.71 5.72 15.48
C ALA A 256 -2.59 5.66 16.73
N ALA A 257 -2.56 6.71 17.56
CA ALA A 257 -3.42 6.83 18.74
C ALA A 257 -4.91 6.91 18.36
N LEU A 258 -5.25 7.65 17.30
CA LEU A 258 -6.61 7.69 16.77
C LEU A 258 -7.09 6.28 16.36
N TRP A 259 -6.25 5.50 15.68
CA TRP A 259 -6.56 4.11 15.39
C TRP A 259 -6.77 3.26 16.64
N SER A 260 -5.94 3.43 17.67
CA SER A 260 -6.10 2.75 18.95
C SER A 260 -7.46 3.06 19.59
N ASP A 261 -7.87 4.33 19.58
CA ASP A 261 -9.18 4.76 20.11
C ASP A 261 -10.35 4.14 19.31
N ILE A 262 -10.25 4.11 17.98
CA ILE A 262 -11.24 3.48 17.09
C ILE A 262 -11.37 1.98 17.41
N LEU A 263 -10.26 1.27 17.52
CA LEU A 263 -10.23 -0.17 17.77
C LEU A 263 -10.74 -0.51 19.15
N SER A 264 -10.28 0.18 20.21
CA SER A 264 -10.76 -0.04 21.57
C SER A 264 -12.26 0.25 21.72
N THR A 265 -12.77 1.28 21.02
CA THR A 265 -14.20 1.57 21.00
C THR A 265 -15.00 0.48 20.30
N LEU A 266 -14.50 -0.04 19.18
CA LEU A 266 -15.12 -1.15 18.47
C LEU A 266 -15.12 -2.42 19.31
N GLU A 267 -14.00 -2.76 19.93
CA GLU A 267 -13.87 -3.92 20.83
C GLU A 267 -14.85 -3.86 22.01
N GLN A 268 -14.96 -2.69 22.63
CA GLN A 268 -15.94 -2.44 23.68
C GLN A 268 -17.38 -2.64 23.16
N HIS A 269 -17.71 -2.13 21.99
CA HIS A 269 -19.01 -2.31 21.36
C HIS A 269 -19.33 -3.79 21.07
N LEU A 270 -18.32 -4.56 20.65
CA LEU A 270 -18.45 -5.98 20.35
C LEU A 270 -18.41 -6.86 21.61
N GLY A 271 -18.10 -6.30 22.78
CA GLY A 271 -17.96 -7.06 24.03
C GLY A 271 -16.76 -8.00 24.03
N ILE A 272 -15.68 -7.66 23.34
CA ILE A 272 -14.41 -8.41 23.33
C ILE A 272 -13.32 -7.64 24.08
N PRO A 273 -12.30 -8.37 24.63
CA PRO A 273 -11.23 -7.71 25.39
C PRO A 273 -10.48 -6.66 24.56
N ASP A 274 -10.09 -5.56 25.22
CA ASP A 274 -9.23 -4.52 24.66
C ASP A 274 -7.88 -5.11 24.19
N GLY A 275 -7.47 -4.79 22.96
CA GLY A 275 -6.31 -5.36 22.30
C GLY A 275 -6.55 -6.74 21.64
N SER A 276 -7.80 -7.18 21.48
CA SER A 276 -8.15 -8.37 20.69
C SER A 276 -7.84 -8.21 19.21
N VAL A 277 -8.03 -7.02 18.67
CA VAL A 277 -7.67 -6.69 17.28
C VAL A 277 -6.20 -6.34 17.22
N LYS A 278 -5.46 -7.03 16.38
CA LYS A 278 -4.03 -6.83 16.15
C LYS A 278 -3.79 -6.04 14.89
N VAL A 279 -2.73 -5.22 14.87
CA VAL A 279 -2.41 -4.41 13.71
C VAL A 279 -0.92 -4.49 13.35
N TYR A 280 -0.67 -4.65 12.06
CA TYR A 280 0.59 -4.24 11.45
C TYR A 280 0.49 -2.78 10.99
N VAL A 281 1.59 -2.06 11.03
CA VAL A 281 1.71 -0.74 10.41
C VAL A 281 2.65 -0.84 9.22
N LEU A 282 2.16 -0.45 8.05
CA LEU A 282 3.00 -0.31 6.88
C LEU A 282 3.79 1.00 6.99
N VAL A 283 5.12 0.89 7.13
CA VAL A 283 6.01 2.06 7.20
C VAL A 283 6.38 2.47 5.79
N GLU A 284 5.61 3.36 5.25
CA GLU A 284 5.69 3.82 3.86
C GLU A 284 5.60 5.34 3.73
N GLN A 285 5.62 6.04 4.87
CA GLN A 285 5.69 7.49 4.96
C GLN A 285 6.96 7.86 5.73
N ILE A 286 7.73 8.83 5.22
CA ILE A 286 8.99 9.22 5.84
C ILE A 286 8.78 9.72 7.28
N GLU A 287 7.70 10.45 7.55
CA GLU A 287 7.37 10.94 8.89
C GLU A 287 7.32 9.81 9.92
N ALA A 288 6.79 8.64 9.54
CA ALA A 288 6.69 7.50 10.43
C ALA A 288 8.06 7.02 10.91
N THR A 289 9.12 7.13 10.09
CA THR A 289 10.47 6.71 10.47
C THR A 289 11.11 7.60 11.54
N PHE A 290 10.57 8.79 11.74
CA PHE A 290 10.95 9.67 12.85
C PHE A 290 10.18 9.37 14.13
N GLN A 291 9.10 8.56 14.07
CA GLN A 291 8.17 8.32 15.19
C GLN A 291 7.88 6.83 15.41
N LEU A 292 8.77 5.92 15.03
CA LEU A 292 8.51 4.47 15.08
C LEU A 292 8.14 3.97 16.48
N MET A 293 8.91 4.36 17.51
CA MET A 293 8.64 3.95 18.87
C MET A 293 7.40 4.63 19.44
N GLU A 294 7.17 5.87 19.06
CA GLU A 294 5.99 6.64 19.45
C GLU A 294 4.71 6.06 18.82
N ILE A 295 4.75 5.65 17.55
CA ILE A 295 3.64 4.95 16.86
C ILE A 295 3.35 3.62 17.56
N ARG A 296 4.40 2.84 17.86
CA ARG A 296 4.28 1.57 18.56
C ARG A 296 3.65 1.74 19.94
N ALA A 297 4.10 2.75 20.71
CA ALA A 297 3.57 3.07 22.03
C ALA A 297 2.11 3.54 21.98
N ALA A 298 1.75 4.36 20.98
CA ALA A 298 0.39 4.86 20.79
C ALA A 298 -0.63 3.76 20.45
N LEU A 299 -0.22 2.75 19.65
CA LEU A 299 -1.05 1.58 19.37
C LEU A 299 -1.08 0.56 20.51
N GLY A 300 -0.05 0.52 21.34
CA GLY A 300 0.03 -0.29 22.55
C GLY A 300 -0.35 -1.75 22.33
N LYS A 301 -1.41 -2.21 22.97
CA LYS A 301 -1.89 -3.62 22.94
C LYS A 301 -2.33 -4.12 21.56
N HIS A 302 -2.60 -3.23 20.61
CA HIS A 302 -2.99 -3.61 19.26
C HIS A 302 -1.78 -3.90 18.36
N PHE A 303 -0.64 -3.23 18.58
CA PHE A 303 0.50 -3.26 17.69
C PHE A 303 1.26 -4.60 17.76
N ILE A 304 1.50 -5.23 16.60
CA ILE A 304 2.29 -6.46 16.52
C ILE A 304 3.53 -6.36 15.63
N GLY A 305 3.59 -5.41 14.72
CA GLY A 305 4.73 -5.31 13.83
C GLY A 305 4.69 -4.16 12.84
N PHE A 306 5.87 -3.92 12.27
CA PHE A 306 6.04 -3.05 11.12
C PHE A 306 6.29 -3.86 9.85
N ASN A 307 5.80 -3.35 8.73
CA ASN A 307 6.15 -3.82 7.40
C ASN A 307 6.83 -2.71 6.61
N THR A 308 7.87 -3.03 5.85
CA THR A 308 8.56 -2.05 5.01
C THR A 308 7.92 -1.96 3.63
N GLY A 309 7.42 -0.77 3.26
CA GLY A 309 6.85 -0.47 1.94
C GLY A 309 7.80 0.39 1.10
N ARG A 310 8.19 -0.07 -0.10
CA ARG A 310 9.25 0.56 -0.89
C ARG A 310 8.79 1.79 -1.67
N TRP A 311 7.79 1.62 -2.53
CA TRP A 311 7.45 2.65 -3.52
C TRP A 311 6.85 3.90 -2.90
N ASP A 312 5.86 3.73 -2.03
CA ASP A 312 5.27 4.82 -1.26
C ASP A 312 6.31 5.53 -0.39
N TYR A 313 7.25 4.78 0.21
CA TYR A 313 8.31 5.38 1.02
C TYR A 313 9.23 6.28 0.19
N ILE A 314 9.67 5.81 -0.99
CA ILE A 314 10.48 6.63 -1.91
C ILE A 314 9.70 7.89 -2.31
N ASN A 315 8.41 7.76 -2.61
CA ASN A 315 7.55 8.89 -2.94
C ASN A 315 7.41 9.87 -1.77
N ALA A 316 7.22 9.37 -0.54
CA ALA A 316 7.14 10.18 0.66
C ALA A 316 8.44 10.97 0.93
N VAL A 317 9.61 10.36 0.70
CA VAL A 317 10.91 11.06 0.78
C VAL A 317 11.01 12.13 -0.29
N SER A 318 10.67 11.81 -1.55
CA SER A 318 10.63 12.76 -2.67
C SER A 318 9.73 13.96 -2.36
N ASP A 319 8.56 13.71 -1.79
CA ASP A 319 7.60 14.74 -1.40
C ASP A 319 8.12 15.63 -0.25
N ALA A 320 8.66 15.03 0.79
CA ALA A 320 9.22 15.75 1.93
C ALA A 320 10.40 16.66 1.54
N MET A 321 11.15 16.25 0.51
CA MET A 321 12.32 16.95 -0.01
C MET A 321 12.04 17.74 -1.30
N ALA A 322 10.77 17.92 -1.69
CA ALA A 322 10.40 18.59 -2.93
C ALA A 322 10.96 20.03 -3.03
N TRP A 323 11.05 20.75 -1.93
CA TRP A 323 11.59 22.10 -1.82
C TRP A 323 13.12 22.17 -1.94
N ASP A 324 13.84 21.08 -1.64
CA ASP A 324 15.31 21.07 -1.65
C ASP A 324 15.84 20.77 -3.06
N LYS A 325 16.42 21.77 -3.70
CA LYS A 325 16.99 21.64 -5.05
C LYS A 325 18.17 20.67 -5.12
N GLY A 326 18.83 20.41 -4.00
CA GLY A 326 19.93 19.44 -3.90
C GLY A 326 19.47 17.99 -3.80
N PHE A 327 18.21 17.75 -3.44
CA PHE A 327 17.66 16.41 -3.35
C PHE A 327 17.04 16.00 -4.68
N VAL A 328 17.71 15.13 -5.43
CA VAL A 328 17.26 14.64 -6.75
C VAL A 328 17.51 13.15 -6.82
N ASN A 329 16.44 12.39 -6.90
CA ASN A 329 16.51 10.94 -7.06
C ASN A 329 17.17 10.54 -8.39
N PRO A 330 17.92 9.43 -8.44
CA PRO A 330 18.45 8.86 -9.67
C PRO A 330 17.37 8.09 -10.46
N ASN A 331 17.80 7.31 -11.47
CA ASN A 331 16.95 6.29 -12.09
C ASN A 331 16.32 5.40 -11.01
N ILE A 332 15.05 5.04 -11.20
CA ILE A 332 14.28 4.28 -10.20
C ILE A 332 14.87 2.90 -9.86
N ASP A 333 15.52 2.25 -10.83
CA ASP A 333 16.19 0.96 -10.67
C ASP A 333 17.41 1.00 -9.75
N ALA A 334 18.02 2.17 -9.59
CA ALA A 334 19.10 2.37 -8.64
C ALA A 334 18.64 2.49 -7.17
N ILE A 335 17.36 2.80 -6.93
CA ILE A 335 16.82 2.99 -5.59
C ILE A 335 16.33 1.65 -5.01
N VAL A 336 17.29 0.80 -4.68
CA VAL A 336 17.07 -0.50 -4.03
C VAL A 336 17.14 -0.38 -2.50
N MET A 337 16.78 -1.44 -1.76
CA MET A 337 16.77 -1.41 -0.28
C MET A 337 18.14 -1.16 0.35
N THR A 338 19.23 -1.31 -0.41
CA THR A 338 20.60 -0.99 0.04
C THR A 338 21.04 0.42 -0.34
N TYR A 339 20.22 1.19 -1.07
CA TYR A 339 20.51 2.58 -1.44
C TYR A 339 20.40 3.51 -0.22
N GLY A 340 21.26 4.48 -0.10
CA GLY A 340 21.35 5.54 0.91
C GLY A 340 20.21 5.57 1.95
N TYR A 341 19.20 6.41 1.73
CA TYR A 341 18.11 6.58 2.67
C TYR A 341 17.25 5.32 2.87
N MET A 342 17.18 4.41 1.87
CA MET A 342 16.43 3.16 1.99
C MET A 342 17.05 2.21 3.02
N ARG A 343 18.39 2.13 3.05
CA ARG A 343 19.13 1.32 4.02
C ARG A 343 18.92 1.85 5.45
N VAL A 344 18.97 3.18 5.63
CA VAL A 344 18.76 3.81 6.94
C VAL A 344 17.33 3.60 7.43
N TYR A 345 16.36 3.74 6.54
CA TYR A 345 14.95 3.47 6.81
C TYR A 345 14.74 2.03 7.31
N GLU A 346 15.21 1.04 6.57
CA GLU A 346 15.09 -0.37 6.95
C GLU A 346 15.78 -0.68 8.29
N ASP A 347 16.97 -0.12 8.51
CA ASP A 347 17.70 -0.28 9.77
C ASP A 347 16.92 0.29 10.96
N ARG A 348 16.29 1.44 10.82
CA ARG A 348 15.47 2.02 11.88
C ARG A 348 14.24 1.17 12.19
N VAL A 349 13.55 0.67 11.17
CA VAL A 349 12.36 -0.19 11.34
C VAL A 349 12.72 -1.47 12.10
N ARG A 350 13.77 -2.20 11.68
CA ARG A 350 14.17 -3.44 12.37
C ARG A 350 14.58 -3.20 13.82
N ARG A 351 15.28 -2.10 14.11
CA ARG A 351 15.71 -1.74 15.48
C ARG A 351 14.50 -1.38 16.35
N ALA A 352 13.52 -0.67 15.81
CA ALA A 352 12.27 -0.37 16.52
C ALA A 352 11.48 -1.65 16.86
N CYS A 353 11.47 -2.65 15.96
CA CYS A 353 10.79 -3.91 16.21
C CYS A 353 11.43 -4.73 17.34
N VAL A 354 12.74 -4.78 17.43
CA VAL A 354 13.45 -5.59 18.45
C VAL A 354 13.64 -4.88 19.79
N THR A 355 13.34 -3.58 19.90
CA THR A 355 13.33 -2.87 21.18
C THR A 355 12.19 -3.44 22.05
N PRO A 356 12.46 -3.98 23.24
CA PRO A 356 11.40 -4.52 24.09
C PRO A 356 10.56 -3.39 24.69
N ASP A 357 9.28 -3.67 24.94
CA ASP A 357 8.46 -2.85 25.80
C ASP A 357 8.73 -3.16 27.30
N LYS A 358 8.01 -2.51 28.23
CA LYS A 358 8.18 -2.74 29.65
C LYS A 358 7.81 -4.14 30.13
N MET A 359 7.09 -4.92 29.28
CA MET A 359 6.76 -6.32 29.53
C MET A 359 7.73 -7.28 28.84
N GLY A 360 8.79 -6.75 28.19
CA GLY A 360 9.76 -7.52 27.43
C GLY A 360 9.26 -7.97 26.05
N GLN A 361 8.07 -7.50 25.62
CA GLN A 361 7.52 -7.85 24.32
C GLN A 361 8.21 -7.08 23.19
N LYS A 362 8.54 -7.80 22.13
CA LYS A 362 9.09 -7.28 20.89
C LYS A 362 8.04 -7.34 19.79
N ALA A 363 8.38 -6.81 18.61
CA ALA A 363 7.49 -6.77 17.47
C ALA A 363 8.08 -7.49 16.25
N LEU A 364 7.22 -7.84 15.32
CA LEU A 364 7.59 -8.46 14.06
C LEU A 364 8.02 -7.40 13.05
N TRP A 365 9.09 -7.66 12.32
CA TRP A 365 9.44 -6.91 11.12
C TRP A 365 9.16 -7.76 9.89
N GLN A 366 8.21 -7.31 9.06
CA GLN A 366 7.93 -7.90 7.76
C GLN A 366 8.69 -7.14 6.67
N GLY A 367 9.43 -7.86 5.84
CA GLY A 367 10.14 -7.33 4.69
C GLY A 367 9.22 -6.87 3.58
N GLY A 368 9.78 -6.29 2.53
CA GLY A 368 9.03 -5.78 1.39
C GLY A 368 8.34 -6.86 0.56
N MET A 369 7.46 -6.42 -0.34
CA MET A 369 6.76 -7.32 -1.27
C MET A 369 7.71 -7.83 -2.37
N GLU A 370 7.64 -9.13 -2.66
CA GLU A 370 8.23 -9.73 -3.84
C GLU A 370 7.25 -9.66 -5.01
N PRO A 371 7.48 -8.80 -6.01
CA PRO A 371 6.53 -8.57 -7.07
C PRO A 371 6.66 -9.57 -8.23
N ASN A 372 7.74 -10.34 -8.30
CA ASN A 372 7.99 -11.28 -9.39
C ASN A 372 6.98 -12.43 -9.39
N ILE A 373 6.62 -12.89 -10.58
CA ILE A 373 5.73 -14.04 -10.80
C ILE A 373 6.44 -15.03 -11.72
N PRO A 374 6.39 -16.35 -11.45
CA PRO A 374 7.04 -17.37 -12.29
C PRO A 374 6.19 -17.67 -13.54
N VAL A 375 6.10 -16.69 -14.43
CA VAL A 375 5.35 -16.74 -15.69
C VAL A 375 6.20 -16.19 -16.82
N GLY A 376 6.08 -16.74 -17.99
CA GLY A 376 6.83 -16.32 -19.18
C GLY A 376 7.75 -17.43 -19.73
N SER A 377 8.85 -17.05 -20.38
CA SER A 377 9.85 -17.98 -20.87
C SER A 377 10.59 -18.69 -19.72
N GLU A 378 11.11 -19.87 -19.96
CA GLU A 378 11.89 -20.63 -18.95
C GLU A 378 13.09 -19.81 -18.41
N ALA A 379 13.80 -19.11 -19.27
CA ALA A 379 14.90 -18.24 -18.89
C ALA A 379 14.44 -17.07 -18.02
N GLY A 380 13.33 -16.42 -18.41
CA GLY A 380 12.73 -15.31 -17.64
C GLY A 380 12.23 -15.77 -16.26
N VAL A 381 11.57 -16.91 -16.18
CA VAL A 381 11.13 -17.52 -14.91
C VAL A 381 12.33 -17.83 -14.03
N SER A 382 13.40 -18.44 -14.57
CA SER A 382 14.62 -18.74 -13.81
C SER A 382 15.28 -17.49 -13.26
N ALA A 383 15.39 -16.42 -14.06
CA ALA A 383 15.97 -15.14 -13.63
C ALA A 383 15.11 -14.48 -12.53
N ALA A 384 13.79 -14.47 -12.69
CA ALA A 384 12.84 -13.94 -11.71
C ALA A 384 12.97 -14.67 -10.36
N MET A 385 13.04 -15.99 -10.39
CA MET A 385 13.14 -16.80 -9.17
C MET A 385 14.48 -16.59 -8.46
N LYS A 386 15.60 -16.51 -9.18
CA LYS A 386 16.92 -16.20 -8.61
C LYS A 386 16.90 -14.82 -7.92
N LYS A 387 16.30 -13.81 -8.54
CA LYS A 387 16.18 -12.47 -7.97
C LYS A 387 15.31 -12.46 -6.71
N ALA A 388 14.18 -13.14 -6.73
CA ALA A 388 13.27 -13.24 -5.60
C ALA A 388 13.93 -13.95 -4.40
N VAL A 389 14.61 -15.06 -4.63
CA VAL A 389 15.35 -15.80 -3.58
C VAL A 389 16.49 -14.95 -3.00
N ALA A 390 17.28 -14.28 -3.85
CA ALA A 390 18.35 -13.40 -3.39
C ALA A 390 17.84 -12.23 -2.53
N GLY A 391 16.70 -11.63 -2.92
CA GLY A 391 16.02 -10.61 -2.12
C GLY A 391 15.55 -11.14 -0.76
N ALA A 392 14.95 -12.32 -0.75
CA ALA A 392 14.50 -12.99 0.48
C ALA A 392 15.68 -13.33 1.39
N GLU A 393 16.79 -13.86 0.85
CA GLU A 393 18.01 -14.16 1.61
C GLU A 393 18.65 -12.91 2.22
N ARG A 394 18.61 -11.78 1.50
CA ARG A 394 19.07 -10.50 2.06
C ARG A 394 18.23 -10.10 3.27
N GLU A 395 16.92 -10.04 3.12
CA GLU A 395 15.99 -9.64 4.20
C GLU A 395 16.08 -10.59 5.40
N GLN A 396 16.18 -11.89 5.15
CA GLN A 396 16.37 -12.89 6.20
C GLN A 396 17.67 -12.64 6.98
N ARG A 397 18.79 -12.36 6.30
CA ARG A 397 20.06 -12.01 6.94
C ARG A 397 19.96 -10.71 7.75
N GLU A 398 19.22 -9.72 7.25
CA GLU A 398 18.98 -8.45 7.95
C GLU A 398 18.05 -8.59 9.17
N GLY A 399 17.40 -9.74 9.36
CA GLY A 399 16.60 -10.06 10.55
C GLY A 399 15.10 -9.90 10.37
N ALA A 400 14.59 -9.78 9.14
CA ALA A 400 13.16 -9.76 8.90
C ALA A 400 12.49 -11.07 9.37
N CYS A 401 11.33 -10.95 10.01
CA CYS A 401 10.52 -12.08 10.47
C CYS A 401 9.68 -12.71 9.36
N GLY A 402 9.77 -12.18 8.15
CA GLY A 402 9.02 -12.68 7.02
C GLY A 402 9.05 -11.70 5.86
N LYS A 403 8.31 -12.02 4.80
CA LYS A 403 8.24 -11.27 3.55
C LYS A 403 6.86 -11.35 2.93
N TRP A 404 6.47 -10.30 2.20
CA TRP A 404 5.30 -10.37 1.34
C TRP A 404 5.63 -10.96 -0.04
N VAL A 405 4.66 -11.65 -0.61
CA VAL A 405 4.67 -12.11 -2.01
C VAL A 405 3.39 -11.61 -2.70
N ALA A 406 3.54 -11.09 -3.91
CA ALA A 406 2.41 -10.55 -4.66
C ALA A 406 1.52 -11.65 -5.28
N HIS A 407 2.01 -12.89 -5.36
CA HIS A 407 1.32 -13.97 -6.05
C HIS A 407 1.50 -15.31 -5.35
N TRP A 408 0.44 -16.13 -5.33
CA TRP A 408 0.41 -17.44 -4.66
C TRP A 408 1.52 -18.40 -5.11
N LYS A 409 1.93 -18.35 -6.37
CA LYS A 409 3.01 -19.18 -6.93
C LYS A 409 4.37 -18.94 -6.27
N MET A 410 4.55 -17.76 -5.66
CA MET A 410 5.82 -17.39 -5.02
C MET A 410 6.00 -17.98 -3.62
N VAL A 411 4.91 -18.39 -2.96
CA VAL A 411 4.94 -18.86 -1.57
C VAL A 411 5.98 -19.97 -1.36
N HIS A 412 5.90 -21.04 -2.14
CA HIS A 412 6.80 -22.20 -2.00
C HIS A 412 8.19 -21.99 -2.59
N ILE A 413 8.38 -20.91 -3.36
CA ILE A 413 9.69 -20.54 -3.93
C ILE A 413 10.55 -19.83 -2.89
N VAL A 414 9.96 -18.90 -2.13
CA VAL A 414 10.72 -18.11 -1.14
C VAL A 414 10.70 -18.70 0.27
N ARG A 415 9.72 -19.55 0.61
CA ARG A 415 9.60 -20.19 1.93
C ARG A 415 10.87 -20.90 2.42
N PRO A 416 11.61 -21.69 1.58
CA PRO A 416 12.81 -22.38 2.03
C PRO A 416 13.89 -21.47 2.59
N VAL A 417 13.91 -20.18 2.21
CA VAL A 417 14.86 -19.20 2.77
C VAL A 417 14.58 -18.97 4.26
N TRP A 418 13.31 -18.86 4.64
CA TRP A 418 12.89 -18.57 6.01
C TRP A 418 12.91 -19.81 6.89
N GLU A 419 12.61 -20.99 6.35
CA GLU A 419 12.66 -22.26 7.08
C GLU A 419 14.05 -22.57 7.61
N LYS A 420 15.10 -22.09 6.96
CA LYS A 420 16.51 -22.23 7.42
C LYS A 420 16.78 -21.52 8.76
N VAL A 421 15.93 -20.60 9.20
CA VAL A 421 16.10 -19.88 10.48
C VAL A 421 15.98 -20.84 11.66
N GLY A 422 15.09 -21.84 11.57
CA GLY A 422 14.90 -22.85 12.63
C GLY A 422 14.09 -22.39 13.85
N GLU A 423 13.78 -21.09 13.94
CA GLU A 423 13.02 -20.46 15.02
C GLU A 423 11.62 -20.07 14.53
N ALA A 424 10.70 -19.71 15.44
CA ALA A 424 9.36 -19.26 15.06
C ALA A 424 9.36 -17.90 14.34
N ASN A 425 10.34 -17.05 14.66
CA ASN A 425 10.53 -15.72 14.06
C ASN A 425 11.96 -15.23 14.36
N GLN A 426 12.30 -14.00 13.93
CA GLN A 426 13.61 -13.40 14.18
C GLN A 426 13.59 -12.27 15.25
N MET A 427 12.54 -12.15 16.05
CA MET A 427 12.48 -11.14 17.13
C MET A 427 13.60 -11.31 18.17
N GLY A 428 14.21 -12.49 18.27
CA GLY A 428 15.36 -12.76 19.14
C GLY A 428 16.66 -12.05 18.72
N ARG A 429 16.73 -11.53 17.49
CA ARG A 429 17.92 -10.79 16.99
C ARG A 429 18.21 -9.59 17.87
N LYS A 430 19.50 -9.26 17.97
CA LYS A 430 19.99 -8.10 18.73
C LYS A 430 20.57 -7.07 17.77
N PHE A 431 20.10 -5.85 17.89
CA PHE A 431 20.62 -4.69 17.16
C PHE A 431 20.93 -3.56 18.14
N PRO A 432 21.80 -2.60 17.78
CA PRO A 432 22.01 -1.41 18.60
C PRO A 432 20.70 -0.66 18.87
N PRO A 433 20.52 -0.03 20.02
CA PRO A 433 19.34 0.80 20.28
C PRO A 433 19.18 1.90 19.25
N LEU A 434 17.93 2.33 19.01
CA LEU A 434 17.67 3.50 18.18
C LEU A 434 18.30 4.76 18.82
N THR A 435 18.85 5.60 17.95
CA THR A 435 19.32 6.95 18.30
C THR A 435 18.48 8.00 17.56
N TYR A 436 18.50 9.21 18.08
CA TYR A 436 17.64 10.31 17.61
C TYR A 436 18.47 11.57 17.39
N THR A 437 19.64 11.40 16.76
CA THR A 437 20.59 12.46 16.48
C THR A 437 20.26 13.14 15.12
N LYS A 438 20.90 14.29 14.91
CA LYS A 438 20.87 14.93 13.59
C LYS A 438 21.40 14.01 12.48
N ALA A 439 22.43 13.23 12.74
CA ALA A 439 22.98 12.28 11.76
C ALA A 439 21.98 11.19 11.37
N ASP A 440 21.18 10.70 12.33
CA ASP A 440 20.09 9.76 12.04
C ASP A 440 19.03 10.39 11.14
N ALA A 441 18.67 11.64 11.39
CA ALA A 441 17.72 12.38 10.54
C ALA A 441 18.27 12.64 9.13
N ASP A 442 19.53 13.07 9.01
CA ASP A 442 20.19 13.30 7.73
C ASP A 442 20.31 11.98 6.92
N GLY A 443 20.52 10.86 7.60
CA GLY A 443 20.58 9.53 6.98
C GLY A 443 19.27 9.12 6.27
N LEU A 444 18.11 9.57 6.76
CA LEU A 444 16.80 9.27 6.19
C LEU A 444 16.52 10.01 4.86
N VAL A 445 17.39 10.94 4.47
CA VAL A 445 17.35 11.65 3.19
C VAL A 445 18.69 11.57 2.44
N LEU A 446 19.52 10.58 2.77
CA LEU A 446 20.84 10.40 2.19
C LEU A 446 20.75 9.90 0.74
N LEU A 447 21.20 10.72 -0.20
CA LEU A 447 21.39 10.33 -1.59
C LEU A 447 22.78 9.72 -1.78
N GLU A 448 22.89 8.74 -2.68
CA GLU A 448 24.14 8.20 -3.17
C GLU A 448 24.27 8.47 -4.68
N PRO A 449 25.49 8.61 -5.22
CA PRO A 449 25.68 8.80 -6.65
C PRO A 449 25.11 7.63 -7.45
N ALA A 450 24.25 7.94 -8.40
CA ALA A 450 23.64 6.96 -9.29
C ALA A 450 23.16 7.63 -10.60
N PRO A 451 22.97 6.86 -11.70
CA PRO A 451 22.69 7.43 -12.99
C PRO A 451 21.31 8.08 -13.09
N ARG A 452 21.21 9.09 -13.96
CA ARG A 452 19.99 9.67 -14.51
C ARG A 452 20.12 9.69 -16.02
N THR A 453 19.26 8.96 -16.71
CA THR A 453 19.37 8.76 -18.17
C THR A 453 18.06 8.99 -18.89
N VAL A 454 18.12 9.29 -20.20
CA VAL A 454 16.92 9.38 -21.03
C VAL A 454 16.17 8.04 -21.05
N ARG A 455 16.88 6.90 -21.08
CA ARG A 455 16.27 5.58 -20.94
C ARG A 455 15.49 5.45 -19.62
N GLY A 456 16.10 5.92 -18.51
CA GLY A 456 15.42 5.96 -17.21
C GLY A 456 14.15 6.83 -17.25
N ALA A 457 14.20 8.01 -17.91
CA ALA A 457 13.00 8.85 -18.09
C ALA A 457 11.90 8.14 -18.88
N ARG A 458 12.26 7.42 -19.93
CA ARG A 458 11.30 6.63 -20.73
C ARG A 458 10.66 5.50 -19.92
N ASP A 459 11.45 4.78 -19.14
CA ASP A 459 10.93 3.72 -18.24
C ASP A 459 9.95 4.31 -17.21
N LEU A 460 10.30 5.47 -16.62
CA LEU A 460 9.42 6.18 -15.69
C LEU A 460 8.08 6.55 -16.35
N LEU A 461 8.11 7.13 -17.55
CA LEU A 461 6.92 7.53 -18.30
C LEU A 461 6.05 6.35 -18.72
N SER A 462 6.66 5.30 -19.29
CA SER A 462 5.95 4.12 -19.77
C SER A 462 5.17 3.46 -18.64
N VAL A 463 5.84 3.21 -17.52
CA VAL A 463 5.23 2.53 -16.36
C VAL A 463 4.17 3.41 -15.70
N ALA A 464 4.41 4.73 -15.53
CA ALA A 464 3.44 5.64 -14.95
C ALA A 464 2.14 5.70 -15.77
N MET A 465 2.24 5.77 -17.09
CA MET A 465 1.07 5.78 -17.97
C MET A 465 0.32 4.44 -17.97
N GLN A 466 1.03 3.31 -17.88
CA GLN A 466 0.39 2.00 -17.83
C GLN A 466 -0.40 1.78 -16.54
N TYR A 467 0.16 2.15 -15.37
CA TYR A 467 -0.57 2.11 -14.11
C TYR A 467 -1.70 3.14 -14.06
N GLY A 468 -1.49 4.34 -14.60
CA GLY A 468 -2.55 5.34 -14.73
C GLY A 468 -3.71 4.87 -15.62
N ASN A 469 -3.41 4.17 -16.71
CA ASN A 469 -4.43 3.56 -17.57
C ASN A 469 -5.18 2.41 -16.87
N ALA A 470 -4.48 1.54 -16.16
CA ALA A 470 -5.11 0.48 -15.37
C ALA A 470 -6.02 1.05 -14.27
N PHE A 471 -5.56 2.05 -13.56
CA PHE A 471 -6.33 2.74 -12.53
C PHE A 471 -7.60 3.40 -13.10
N GLY A 472 -7.48 4.08 -14.24
CA GLY A 472 -8.63 4.67 -14.93
C GLY A 472 -9.69 3.63 -15.34
N GLN A 473 -9.30 2.38 -15.52
CA GLN A 473 -10.21 1.23 -15.75
C GLN A 473 -10.69 0.57 -14.45
N GLY A 474 -10.34 1.11 -13.31
CA GLY A 474 -10.72 0.59 -11.99
C GLY A 474 -9.78 -0.46 -11.41
N MET A 475 -8.60 -0.66 -11.99
CA MET A 475 -7.60 -1.61 -11.50
C MET A 475 -6.44 -0.86 -10.87
N GLN A 476 -6.28 -0.91 -9.57
CA GLN A 476 -5.12 -0.31 -8.89
C GLN A 476 -3.88 -1.20 -8.93
N ALA A 477 -4.03 -2.51 -8.79
CA ALA A 477 -2.94 -3.46 -8.95
C ALA A 477 -3.01 -4.13 -10.32
N ALA A 478 -1.89 -4.19 -11.03
CA ALA A 478 -1.80 -4.75 -12.36
C ALA A 478 -0.47 -5.44 -12.59
N ALA A 479 -0.47 -6.48 -13.44
CA ALA A 479 0.73 -7.21 -13.81
C ALA A 479 1.28 -6.68 -15.15
N LEU A 480 2.46 -6.06 -15.12
CA LEU A 480 3.20 -5.69 -16.31
C LEU A 480 4.11 -6.85 -16.76
N LYS A 481 4.08 -7.17 -18.04
CA LYS A 481 4.91 -8.22 -18.66
C LYS A 481 6.18 -7.60 -19.24
N PRO A 482 7.26 -8.36 -19.48
CA PRO A 482 8.47 -7.85 -20.12
C PRO A 482 8.21 -7.11 -21.43
N ALA A 483 7.27 -7.60 -22.24
CA ALA A 483 6.84 -6.96 -23.49
C ALA A 483 6.23 -5.55 -23.30
N ASP A 484 5.82 -5.19 -22.08
CA ASP A 484 5.27 -3.86 -21.76
C ASP A 484 6.36 -2.80 -21.53
N PHE A 485 7.63 -3.20 -21.48
CA PHE A 485 8.78 -2.32 -21.21
C PHE A 485 9.65 -2.01 -22.44
N PHE A 486 9.12 -2.09 -23.61
CA PHE A 486 9.68 -1.66 -24.92
C PHE A 486 11.22 -1.57 -24.99
N GLY A 487 11.89 -2.70 -25.14
CA GLY A 487 13.34 -2.77 -25.27
C GLY A 487 14.10 -2.88 -23.93
N ASN A 488 13.40 -2.98 -22.81
CA ASN A 488 13.96 -3.41 -21.55
C ASN A 488 13.55 -4.86 -21.30
N GLU A 489 14.13 -5.78 -22.06
CA GLU A 489 13.83 -7.23 -22.01
C GLU A 489 14.28 -7.88 -20.69
N ASP A 490 15.12 -7.19 -19.91
CA ASP A 490 15.58 -7.64 -18.59
C ASP A 490 14.51 -7.43 -17.50
N VAL A 491 13.44 -6.69 -17.79
CA VAL A 491 12.35 -6.50 -16.84
C VAL A 491 11.51 -7.76 -16.75
N LEU A 492 11.36 -8.23 -15.53
CA LEU A 492 10.61 -9.44 -15.22
C LEU A 492 9.11 -9.14 -15.11
N TYR A 493 8.31 -10.20 -15.18
CA TYR A 493 6.87 -10.08 -14.93
C TYR A 493 6.60 -9.62 -13.51
N LEU A 494 6.11 -8.39 -13.34
CA LEU A 494 5.92 -7.73 -12.06
C LEU A 494 4.44 -7.49 -11.76
N MET A 495 4.00 -7.84 -10.56
CA MET A 495 2.70 -7.45 -10.01
C MET A 495 2.92 -6.30 -9.04
N GLU A 496 2.52 -5.11 -9.42
CA GLU A 496 2.68 -3.87 -8.65
C GLU A 496 1.35 -3.10 -8.61
N ASP A 497 1.34 -1.98 -7.91
CA ASP A 497 0.18 -1.12 -7.72
C ASP A 497 0.42 0.32 -8.19
N MET A 498 -0.55 1.20 -7.92
CA MET A 498 -0.52 2.59 -8.36
C MET A 498 0.62 3.40 -7.73
N ALA A 499 1.11 3.05 -6.54
CA ALA A 499 2.26 3.71 -5.91
C ALA A 499 3.50 3.64 -6.81
N THR A 500 3.63 2.54 -7.56
CA THR A 500 4.66 2.36 -8.58
C THR A 500 4.58 3.38 -9.71
N GLY A 501 3.38 3.79 -10.11
CA GLY A 501 3.16 4.84 -11.11
C GLY A 501 3.45 6.23 -10.54
N GLU A 502 3.01 6.50 -9.32
CA GLU A 502 3.15 7.81 -8.69
C GLU A 502 4.61 8.22 -8.46
N ILE A 503 5.43 7.33 -7.84
CA ILE A 503 6.85 7.64 -7.60
C ILE A 503 7.58 7.98 -8.90
N ARG A 504 7.19 7.37 -10.01
CA ARG A 504 7.82 7.63 -11.30
C ARG A 504 7.57 9.05 -11.80
N LEU A 505 6.37 9.56 -11.64
CA LEU A 505 6.05 10.95 -11.96
C LEU A 505 6.74 11.91 -10.97
N SER A 506 6.84 11.54 -9.70
CA SER A 506 7.58 12.31 -8.69
C SER A 506 9.04 12.51 -9.07
N ILE A 507 9.73 11.48 -9.53
CA ILE A 507 11.13 11.56 -9.98
C ILE A 507 11.26 12.45 -11.22
N LEU A 508 10.35 12.33 -12.19
CA LEU A 508 10.35 13.18 -13.38
C LEU A 508 10.08 14.65 -13.03
N TRP A 509 9.19 14.91 -12.06
CA TRP A 509 8.97 16.24 -11.52
C TRP A 509 10.25 16.82 -10.92
N GLU A 510 10.99 16.04 -10.11
CA GLU A 510 12.28 16.45 -9.54
C GLU A 510 13.29 16.79 -10.64
N TRP A 511 13.43 15.92 -11.63
CA TRP A 511 14.40 16.14 -12.71
C TRP A 511 14.10 17.41 -13.49
N HIS A 512 12.82 17.70 -13.75
CA HIS A 512 12.39 18.88 -14.46
C HIS A 512 12.59 20.15 -13.63
N HIS A 513 11.97 20.23 -12.46
CA HIS A 513 11.91 21.47 -11.66
C HIS A 513 13.19 21.78 -10.88
N LYS A 514 13.98 20.78 -10.56
CA LYS A 514 15.26 20.98 -9.87
C LYS A 514 16.45 21.07 -10.81
N GLY A 515 16.21 20.95 -12.13
CA GLY A 515 17.24 21.08 -13.16
C GLY A 515 18.31 20.00 -13.09
N ALA A 516 17.90 18.76 -12.81
CA ALA A 516 18.80 17.62 -12.73
C ALA A 516 19.47 17.34 -14.08
N ALA A 517 20.79 17.13 -14.05
CA ALA A 517 21.56 16.81 -15.24
C ALA A 517 21.49 15.31 -15.56
N PHE A 518 21.38 14.97 -16.83
CA PHE A 518 21.61 13.61 -17.32
C PHE A 518 23.08 13.21 -17.15
N THR A 519 23.32 11.97 -16.83
CA THR A 519 24.66 11.41 -16.52
C THR A 519 25.26 10.64 -17.69
N ALA A 520 24.53 10.50 -18.79
CA ALA A 520 24.99 9.80 -20.00
C ALA A 520 24.39 10.44 -21.25
N ASP A 521 25.12 10.32 -22.36
CA ASP A 521 24.65 10.69 -23.69
C ASP A 521 23.54 9.75 -24.15
N ASP A 522 22.60 10.28 -24.92
CA ASP A 522 21.55 9.52 -25.60
C ASP A 522 21.52 9.89 -27.09
N PRO A 523 22.06 9.02 -27.97
CA PRO A 523 22.14 9.30 -29.41
C PRO A 523 20.78 9.51 -30.08
N ASP A 524 19.74 8.80 -29.62
CA ASP A 524 18.42 8.81 -30.26
C ASP A 524 17.69 10.14 -30.07
N THR A 525 17.90 10.79 -28.93
CA THR A 525 17.31 12.10 -28.64
C THR A 525 18.27 13.27 -28.90
N GLY A 526 19.56 12.98 -29.01
CA GLY A 526 20.62 13.98 -29.10
C GLY A 526 21.03 14.60 -27.74
N VAL A 527 20.47 14.09 -26.63
CA VAL A 527 20.80 14.54 -25.27
C VAL A 527 22.25 14.21 -24.95
N LYS A 528 22.96 15.15 -24.34
CA LYS A 528 24.35 14.98 -23.87
C LYS A 528 24.41 14.93 -22.36
N THR A 529 25.46 14.32 -21.85
CA THR A 529 25.83 14.37 -20.43
C THR A 529 25.91 15.82 -19.97
N GLY A 530 25.17 16.18 -18.92
CA GLY A 530 25.04 17.55 -18.42
C GLY A 530 23.79 18.27 -18.86
N ASP A 531 23.10 17.82 -19.91
CA ASP A 531 21.81 18.36 -20.33
C ASP A 531 20.73 18.10 -19.27
N ARG A 532 19.64 18.87 -19.32
CA ARG A 532 18.54 18.81 -18.34
C ARG A 532 17.25 18.36 -18.98
N LEU A 533 16.34 17.81 -18.17
CA LEU A 533 14.99 17.49 -18.60
C LEU A 533 14.16 18.79 -18.72
N THR A 534 14.18 19.39 -19.90
CA THR A 534 13.36 20.56 -20.22
C THR A 534 11.89 20.17 -20.43
N ALA A 535 10.96 21.13 -20.35
CA ALA A 535 9.54 20.90 -20.65
C ALA A 535 9.35 20.36 -22.09
N ASP A 536 10.09 20.87 -23.07
CA ASP A 536 9.99 20.41 -24.46
C ASP A 536 10.49 18.97 -24.63
N LEU A 537 11.63 18.64 -24.00
CA LEU A 537 12.13 17.26 -24.02
C LEU A 537 11.15 16.32 -23.31
N TYR A 538 10.63 16.73 -22.15
CA TYR A 538 9.63 15.94 -21.43
C TYR A 538 8.38 15.66 -22.27
N LYS A 539 7.80 16.70 -22.89
CA LYS A 539 6.63 16.56 -23.77
C LYS A 539 6.90 15.66 -24.97
N ARG A 540 8.09 15.76 -25.55
CA ARG A 540 8.54 14.88 -26.65
C ARG A 540 8.59 13.42 -26.18
N LEU A 541 9.27 13.14 -25.07
CA LEU A 541 9.36 11.78 -24.51
C LEU A 541 7.99 11.21 -24.15
N LEU A 542 7.15 12.03 -23.51
CA LEU A 542 5.77 11.65 -23.16
C LEU A 542 4.95 11.28 -24.40
N ALA A 543 5.03 12.06 -25.47
CA ALA A 543 4.33 11.79 -26.72
C ALA A 543 4.83 10.51 -27.40
N GLU A 544 6.15 10.29 -27.42
CA GLU A 544 6.75 9.09 -27.99
C GLU A 544 6.34 7.82 -27.24
N GLU A 545 6.42 7.84 -25.90
CA GLU A 545 6.00 6.69 -25.06
C GLU A 545 4.48 6.44 -25.14
N TYR A 546 3.67 7.50 -25.17
CA TYR A 546 2.23 7.38 -25.39
C TYR A 546 1.89 6.69 -26.72
N GLU A 547 2.56 7.07 -27.83
CA GLU A 547 2.33 6.45 -29.13
C GLU A 547 2.79 4.97 -29.18
N LYS A 548 3.86 4.61 -28.48
CA LYS A 548 4.27 3.22 -28.33
C LYS A 548 3.19 2.40 -27.61
N LEU A 549 2.68 2.92 -26.49
CA LEU A 549 1.61 2.26 -25.73
C LEU A 549 0.32 2.15 -26.53
N ARG A 550 -0.06 3.20 -27.24
CA ARG A 550 -1.25 3.21 -28.10
C ARG A 550 -1.17 2.17 -29.23
N LYS A 551 -0.01 2.02 -29.85
CA LYS A 551 0.22 1.05 -30.93
C LYS A 551 0.28 -0.40 -30.44
N ALA A 552 0.67 -0.61 -29.20
CA ALA A 552 0.76 -1.92 -28.57
C ALA A 552 -0.60 -2.43 -28.05
N SER A 553 -1.67 -2.14 -28.78
CA SER A 553 -3.07 -2.20 -28.35
C SER A 553 -3.66 -3.60 -28.09
N ASN A 554 -2.91 -4.68 -28.22
CA ASN A 554 -3.41 -6.06 -28.06
C ASN A 554 -2.93 -6.72 -26.76
N ARG A 555 -2.82 -5.95 -25.68
CA ARG A 555 -2.29 -6.46 -24.42
C ARG A 555 -3.39 -6.75 -23.42
N ASP A 556 -3.39 -7.97 -22.91
CA ASP A 556 -4.43 -8.50 -22.04
C ASP A 556 -4.46 -7.93 -20.62
N VAL A 557 -3.38 -7.27 -20.22
CA VAL A 557 -3.17 -6.95 -18.79
C VAL A 557 -3.98 -5.74 -18.34
N HIS A 558 -4.08 -4.71 -19.18
CA HIS A 558 -4.71 -3.42 -18.82
C HIS A 558 -5.85 -3.04 -19.76
N ASP A 559 -6.27 -3.95 -20.61
CA ASP A 559 -7.20 -3.64 -21.71
C ASP A 559 -6.77 -2.39 -22.53
N ASN A 560 -5.44 -2.22 -22.68
CA ASN A 560 -4.86 -1.16 -23.53
C ASN A 560 -5.38 -1.23 -24.96
N SER A 561 -5.90 -2.40 -25.37
CA SER A 561 -6.57 -2.58 -26.66
C SER A 561 -7.69 -1.57 -26.89
N LYS A 562 -8.39 -1.17 -25.85
CA LYS A 562 -9.47 -0.19 -25.93
C LYS A 562 -8.98 1.25 -25.86
N ASN A 563 -7.75 1.50 -25.37
CA ASN A 563 -7.17 2.84 -25.19
C ASN A 563 -8.09 3.85 -24.50
N THR A 564 -9.06 3.37 -23.73
CA THR A 564 -10.17 4.16 -23.22
C THR A 564 -9.72 5.19 -22.20
N THR A 565 -8.78 4.83 -21.33
CA THR A 565 -8.27 5.70 -20.25
C THR A 565 -6.81 6.11 -20.45
N LEU A 566 -6.12 5.57 -21.44
CA LEU A 566 -4.73 5.94 -21.74
C LEU A 566 -4.55 7.45 -22.05
N PRO A 567 -5.45 8.15 -22.78
CA PRO A 567 -5.38 9.59 -22.94
C PRO A 567 -5.49 10.35 -21.62
N ILE A 568 -6.26 9.84 -20.65
CA ILE A 568 -6.42 10.42 -19.32
C ILE A 568 -5.11 10.23 -18.54
N ALA A 569 -4.51 9.05 -18.56
CA ALA A 569 -3.23 8.78 -17.93
C ALA A 569 -2.10 9.68 -18.46
N ARG A 570 -2.09 9.96 -19.77
CA ARG A 570 -1.18 10.93 -20.39
C ARG A 570 -1.39 12.35 -19.84
N GLU A 571 -2.65 12.80 -19.76
CA GLU A 571 -2.98 14.14 -19.25
C GLU A 571 -2.55 14.31 -17.79
N ILE A 572 -2.74 13.26 -16.98
CA ILE A 572 -2.30 13.27 -15.59
C ILE A 572 -0.78 13.36 -15.51
N ALA A 573 -0.06 12.56 -16.30
CA ALA A 573 1.39 12.60 -16.34
C ALA A 573 1.92 13.98 -16.76
N GLU A 574 1.30 14.62 -17.76
CA GLU A 574 1.69 15.96 -18.19
C GLU A 574 1.41 17.00 -17.12
N THR A 575 0.20 17.00 -16.54
CA THR A 575 -0.20 17.94 -15.50
C THR A 575 0.67 17.80 -14.26
N TYR A 576 0.89 16.57 -13.77
CA TYR A 576 1.66 16.34 -12.56
C TYR A 576 3.12 16.81 -12.69
N VAL A 577 3.78 16.47 -13.79
CA VAL A 577 5.22 16.76 -13.95
C VAL A 577 5.48 18.21 -14.31
N LEU A 578 4.62 18.86 -15.07
CA LEU A 578 4.82 20.24 -15.50
C LEU A 578 4.24 21.29 -14.56
N ASP A 579 3.46 20.92 -13.55
CA ASP A 579 2.96 21.86 -12.55
C ASP A 579 4.10 22.37 -11.65
N ASP A 580 4.13 23.68 -11.38
CA ASP A 580 5.14 24.32 -10.54
C ASP A 580 5.12 23.81 -9.09
N ILE A 581 3.96 23.32 -8.64
CA ILE A 581 3.78 22.76 -7.32
C ILE A 581 3.71 21.25 -7.45
N LYS A 582 4.56 20.54 -6.71
CA LYS A 582 4.44 19.08 -6.61
C LYS A 582 3.13 18.72 -5.94
N LEU A 583 2.23 18.11 -6.71
CA LEU A 583 0.93 17.70 -6.22
C LEU A 583 1.09 16.57 -5.17
N PRO A 584 0.27 16.55 -4.11
CA PRO A 584 0.53 15.72 -2.94
C PRO A 584 0.20 14.25 -3.13
N TRP A 585 -0.63 13.88 -4.09
CA TRP A 585 -1.12 12.51 -4.22
C TRP A 585 -1.67 12.28 -5.61
N TYR A 586 -0.98 11.46 -6.40
CA TYR A 586 -1.40 11.15 -7.77
C TYR A 586 -2.78 10.48 -7.82
N VAL A 587 -3.02 9.57 -6.92
CA VAL A 587 -4.30 8.84 -6.81
C VAL A 587 -5.46 9.77 -6.51
N ASP A 588 -5.24 10.88 -5.79
CA ASP A 588 -6.29 11.86 -5.54
C ASP A 588 -6.72 12.60 -6.80
N LEU A 589 -5.82 12.82 -7.73
CA LEU A 589 -6.17 13.38 -9.05
C LEU A 589 -7.05 12.42 -9.84
N LEU A 590 -6.90 11.12 -9.58
CA LEU A 590 -7.69 10.05 -10.18
C LEU A 590 -8.90 9.65 -9.33
N ASN A 591 -9.08 10.24 -8.15
CA ASN A 591 -10.22 9.97 -7.26
C ASN A 591 -11.53 10.55 -7.82
N ILE A 592 -11.69 10.50 -9.12
CA ILE A 592 -12.87 10.87 -9.88
C ILE A 592 -13.47 9.63 -10.53
N ASN A 593 -14.77 9.65 -10.69
CA ASN A 593 -15.45 8.58 -11.41
C ASN A 593 -15.11 8.68 -12.90
N LEU A 594 -14.22 7.79 -13.38
CA LEU A 594 -13.85 7.70 -14.78
C LEU A 594 -14.68 6.67 -15.56
N ASN A 595 -15.78 6.19 -14.99
CA ASN A 595 -16.60 5.12 -15.59
C ASN A 595 -17.08 5.42 -17.01
N ASN A 596 -17.30 6.69 -17.36
CA ASN A 596 -17.70 7.11 -18.70
C ASN A 596 -16.55 7.46 -19.64
N HIS A 597 -15.29 7.38 -19.16
CA HIS A 597 -14.08 7.63 -19.94
C HIS A 597 -14.07 8.96 -20.73
N ASP A 598 -14.78 9.98 -20.22
CA ASP A 598 -14.81 11.30 -20.84
C ASP A 598 -13.53 12.07 -20.54
N LEU A 599 -12.66 12.17 -21.53
CA LEU A 599 -11.39 12.88 -21.44
C LEU A 599 -11.56 14.37 -21.08
N THR A 600 -12.60 15.03 -21.61
CA THR A 600 -12.85 16.46 -21.37
C THR A 600 -13.20 16.70 -19.91
N GLU A 601 -14.12 15.90 -19.37
CA GLU A 601 -14.50 15.97 -17.96
C GLU A 601 -13.34 15.56 -17.03
N ALA A 602 -12.59 14.53 -17.39
CA ALA A 602 -11.40 14.13 -16.63
C ALA A 602 -10.37 15.27 -16.56
N LYS A 603 -10.05 15.91 -17.69
CA LYS A 603 -9.17 17.08 -17.73
C LYS A 603 -9.68 18.24 -16.87
N ARG A 604 -10.96 18.54 -16.94
CA ARG A 604 -11.58 19.57 -16.12
C ARG A 604 -11.41 19.29 -14.63
N ARG A 605 -11.65 18.08 -14.19
CA ARG A 605 -11.55 17.66 -12.78
C ARG A 605 -10.09 17.63 -12.30
N ILE A 606 -9.17 17.12 -13.10
CA ILE A 606 -7.73 17.15 -12.77
C ILE A 606 -7.28 18.58 -12.51
N ARG A 607 -7.65 19.53 -13.37
CA ARG A 607 -7.34 20.94 -13.19
C ARG A 607 -7.99 21.53 -11.94
N LEU A 608 -9.26 21.21 -11.69
CA LEU A 608 -9.97 21.64 -10.48
C LEU A 608 -9.24 21.21 -9.21
N LEU A 609 -8.82 19.94 -9.15
CA LEU A 609 -8.07 19.40 -8.01
C LEU A 609 -6.70 20.07 -7.84
N ALA A 610 -5.97 20.24 -8.95
CA ALA A 610 -4.67 20.91 -8.93
C ALA A 610 -4.79 22.38 -8.50
N ASP A 611 -5.81 23.11 -8.99
CA ASP A 611 -6.04 24.50 -8.64
C ASP A 611 -6.47 24.69 -7.18
N ALA A 612 -7.32 23.80 -6.65
CA ALA A 612 -7.69 23.82 -5.25
C ALA A 612 -6.46 23.58 -4.35
N PHE A 613 -5.62 22.63 -4.69
CA PHE A 613 -4.39 22.38 -3.96
C PHE A 613 -3.41 23.55 -4.04
N ARG A 614 -3.24 24.15 -5.21
CA ARG A 614 -2.36 25.31 -5.41
C ARG A 614 -2.82 26.53 -4.61
N LYS A 615 -4.14 26.74 -4.50
CA LYS A 615 -4.72 27.90 -3.83
C LYS A 615 -4.47 27.89 -2.32
N ASP A 616 -4.74 26.79 -1.65
CA ASP A 616 -4.75 26.72 -0.18
C ASP A 616 -4.20 25.40 0.40
N GLY A 617 -3.70 24.51 -0.45
CA GLY A 617 -3.22 23.18 -0.05
C GLY A 617 -4.35 22.20 0.21
N THR A 618 -5.59 22.54 -0.16
CA THR A 618 -6.75 21.68 0.07
C THR A 618 -6.72 20.47 -0.87
N ARG A 619 -6.98 19.31 -0.32
CA ARG A 619 -7.25 18.08 -1.08
C ARG A 619 -8.76 17.91 -1.21
N ILE A 620 -9.22 17.68 -2.43
CA ILE A 620 -10.61 17.30 -2.69
C ILE A 620 -10.67 15.77 -2.67
N THR A 621 -10.99 15.21 -1.52
CA THR A 621 -11.12 13.76 -1.32
C THR A 621 -12.56 13.29 -1.32
N GLU A 622 -13.51 14.23 -1.27
CA GLU A 622 -14.93 13.95 -1.25
C GLU A 622 -15.40 13.30 -2.56
N ASN A 623 -16.32 12.36 -2.45
CA ASN A 623 -16.96 11.79 -3.62
C ASN A 623 -17.94 12.80 -4.24
N LEU A 624 -17.46 13.51 -5.26
CA LEU A 624 -18.25 14.52 -5.99
C LEU A 624 -19.46 13.92 -6.73
N ASP A 625 -19.49 12.60 -6.88
CA ASP A 625 -20.55 11.86 -7.61
C ASP A 625 -21.45 11.05 -6.69
N PHE A 626 -21.48 11.34 -5.37
CA PHE A 626 -22.24 10.56 -4.38
C PHE A 626 -23.71 10.36 -4.76
N ASN A 627 -24.33 11.36 -5.37
CA ASN A 627 -25.75 11.32 -5.75
C ASN A 627 -25.97 10.85 -7.22
N LYS A 628 -24.93 10.49 -7.94
CA LYS A 628 -24.99 9.97 -9.31
C LYS A 628 -24.78 8.46 -9.32
#